data_9cf2a779ba35e1cba937ff41129aec0e
#
_entry.id   9cf2a779ba35e1cba937ff41129aec0e
#
_cell.length_a   1.000
_cell.length_b   1.000
_cell.length_c   1.000
_cell.angle_alpha   90.00
_cell.angle_beta   90.00
_cell.angle_gamma   90.00
#
_symmetry.space_group_name_H-M   'P 1'
#
loop_
_entity.id
_entity.type
_entity.pdbx_description
1 polymer ?
#
loop_
_entity_poly.entity_id
_entity_poly.type
_entity_poly.pdbx_seq_one_letter_code
_entity_poly.pdbx_strand_id
1 'polypeptide(L)'
;MPKDIPILDVFQPGLKRGAERLAFAPHKRYFYVEHPTEGWRVYLRACCFLHEAGVPVKKDRFLVVKRFGSNPSAKSWEPPKGQMEGKDGLRDPKQPILQLLEENVQREVEEEAKIKEILQLRHTGLVLQSQEKDYPSNHFFQYHVFQGFVTPQEIARAADEFKWLHDHPKAWERMRKDKREKDDLTWFSPTKTKMMGRWSPSLIVMYMGDKSV
;
A
#
# COMPACT_ATOMS: atom_id res chain seq x y z
N MET A 1 -21.77 -3.36 -16.83
CA MET A 1 -20.35 -3.42 -16.43
C MET A 1 -19.63 -2.27 -17.13
N PRO A 2 -18.76 -1.49 -16.46
CA PRO A 2 -17.95 -0.52 -17.19
C PRO A 2 -17.13 -1.29 -18.21
N LYS A 3 -16.97 -0.73 -19.43
CA LYS A 3 -16.06 -1.25 -20.45
C LYS A 3 -14.71 -1.55 -19.79
N ASP A 4 -14.12 -2.70 -20.09
CA ASP A 4 -12.77 -3.06 -19.64
C ASP A 4 -11.79 -1.98 -20.14
N ILE A 5 -11.56 -1.00 -19.29
CA ILE A 5 -10.57 0.04 -19.57
C ILE A 5 -9.21 -0.64 -19.35
N PRO A 6 -8.34 -0.67 -20.37
CA PRO A 6 -7.03 -1.28 -20.24
C PRO A 6 -6.24 -0.59 -19.12
N ILE A 7 -5.38 -1.34 -18.44
CA ILE A 7 -4.47 -0.77 -17.45
C ILE A 7 -3.56 0.23 -18.16
N LEU A 8 -3.61 1.48 -17.69
CA LEU A 8 -2.81 2.57 -18.24
C LEU A 8 -1.35 2.40 -17.82
N ASP A 9 -0.44 2.50 -18.77
CA ASP A 9 0.99 2.40 -18.49
C ASP A 9 1.52 3.71 -17.88
N VAL A 10 1.80 3.67 -16.60
CA VAL A 10 2.34 4.81 -15.83
C VAL A 10 3.86 4.91 -15.89
N PHE A 11 4.53 3.95 -16.51
CA PHE A 11 5.98 3.92 -16.65
C PHE A 11 6.47 4.47 -18.00
N GLN A 12 5.56 4.73 -18.94
CA GLN A 12 5.93 5.28 -20.25
C GLN A 12 6.60 6.66 -20.12
N PRO A 13 7.54 6.98 -21.02
CA PRO A 13 8.18 8.29 -21.02
C PRO A 13 7.22 9.43 -21.41
N GLY A 14 7.53 10.65 -20.96
CA GLY A 14 6.77 11.85 -21.36
C GLY A 14 5.52 12.14 -20.53
N LEU A 15 5.19 11.33 -19.54
CA LEU A 15 4.09 11.65 -18.63
C LEU A 15 4.40 12.90 -17.80
N LYS A 16 3.42 13.78 -17.65
CA LYS A 16 3.49 14.91 -16.74
C LYS A 16 3.28 14.42 -15.31
N ARG A 17 3.95 15.06 -14.35
CA ARG A 17 3.80 14.78 -12.92
C ARG A 17 3.12 15.94 -12.23
N GLY A 18 2.22 15.63 -11.31
CA GLY A 18 1.53 16.64 -10.53
C GLY A 18 1.06 16.11 -9.18
N ALA A 19 0.47 17.01 -8.40
CA ALA A 19 -0.16 16.64 -7.14
C ALA A 19 -1.34 17.55 -6.85
N GLU A 20 -2.44 16.95 -6.39
CA GLU A 20 -3.64 17.70 -6.00
C GLU A 20 -4.29 17.13 -4.74
N ARG A 21 -5.18 17.90 -4.16
CA ARG A 21 -5.98 17.47 -3.01
C ARG A 21 -7.17 16.64 -3.48
N LEU A 22 -7.43 15.53 -2.81
CA LEU A 22 -8.56 14.67 -3.10
C LEU A 22 -9.64 14.84 -2.03
N ALA A 23 -10.92 14.69 -2.41
CA ALA A 23 -12.06 14.95 -1.53
C ALA A 23 -12.03 14.13 -0.23
N PHE A 24 -11.56 12.88 -0.30
CA PHE A 24 -11.48 11.99 0.87
C PHE A 24 -10.37 12.38 1.89
N ALA A 25 -9.38 13.19 1.49
CA ALA A 25 -8.31 13.66 2.37
C ALA A 25 -7.79 15.05 1.91
N PRO A 26 -8.58 16.11 2.11
CA PRO A 26 -8.29 17.45 1.56
C PRO A 26 -7.08 18.13 2.20
N HIS A 27 -6.54 17.58 3.28
CA HIS A 27 -5.35 18.09 3.97
C HIS A 27 -4.03 17.61 3.36
N LYS A 28 -4.07 16.60 2.46
CA LYS A 28 -2.90 16.06 1.75
C LYS A 28 -2.99 16.34 0.25
N ARG A 29 -1.85 16.48 -0.40
CA ARG A 29 -1.75 16.50 -1.86
C ARG A 29 -1.21 15.17 -2.33
N TYR A 30 -1.95 14.49 -3.20
CA TYR A 30 -1.61 13.17 -3.72
C TYR A 30 -1.00 13.26 -5.10
N PHE A 31 0.06 12.51 -5.30
CA PHE A 31 0.82 12.44 -6.55
C PHE A 31 0.02 11.74 -7.64
N TYR A 32 0.14 12.26 -8.84
CA TYR A 32 -0.39 11.63 -10.05
C TYR A 32 0.57 11.78 -11.23
N VAL A 33 0.40 10.91 -12.21
CA VAL A 33 0.93 11.09 -13.56
C VAL A 33 -0.21 11.34 -14.53
N GLU A 34 0.05 12.13 -15.59
CA GLU A 34 -0.94 12.54 -16.57
C GLU A 34 -0.38 12.40 -17.98
N HIS A 35 -1.18 11.80 -18.88
CA HIS A 35 -0.79 11.70 -20.27
C HIS A 35 -1.00 13.05 -20.98
N PRO A 36 0.03 13.60 -21.66
CA PRO A 36 0.00 14.98 -22.17
C PRO A 36 -1.01 15.21 -23.28
N THR A 37 -1.38 14.19 -24.05
CA THR A 37 -2.28 14.28 -25.21
C THR A 37 -3.59 13.54 -25.01
N GLU A 38 -3.58 12.37 -24.37
CA GLU A 38 -4.80 11.59 -24.09
C GLU A 38 -5.57 12.12 -22.89
N GLY A 39 -4.91 12.91 -22.02
CA GLY A 39 -5.54 13.62 -20.91
C GLY A 39 -5.98 12.74 -19.73
N TRP A 40 -5.64 11.44 -19.73
CA TRP A 40 -5.91 10.61 -18.56
C TRP A 40 -4.92 10.92 -17.43
N ARG A 41 -5.40 10.77 -16.21
CA ARG A 41 -4.64 11.00 -14.98
C ARG A 41 -4.72 9.78 -14.09
N VAL A 42 -3.59 9.35 -13.55
CA VAL A 42 -3.50 8.19 -12.64
C VAL A 42 -2.86 8.60 -11.32
N TYR A 43 -3.60 8.43 -10.22
CA TYR A 43 -3.10 8.54 -8.86
C TYR A 43 -2.46 7.22 -8.45
N LEU A 44 -1.21 7.28 -7.97
CA LEU A 44 -0.42 6.11 -7.68
C LEU A 44 -0.54 5.70 -6.21
N ARG A 45 -0.72 4.41 -6.01
CA ARG A 45 -0.80 3.74 -4.72
C ARG A 45 0.10 2.51 -4.75
N ALA A 46 0.62 2.12 -3.60
CA ALA A 46 1.38 0.88 -3.48
C ALA A 46 0.81 0.01 -2.36
N CYS A 47 0.93 -1.31 -2.53
CA CYS A 47 0.53 -2.32 -1.57
C CYS A 47 1.64 -3.38 -1.50
N CYS A 48 1.99 -3.85 -0.31
CA CYS A 48 3.03 -4.86 -0.12
C CYS A 48 2.50 -6.13 0.52
N PHE A 49 2.81 -7.26 -0.09
CA PHE A 49 2.64 -8.59 0.49
C PHE A 49 3.99 -9.04 1.07
N LEU A 50 4.09 -9.04 2.39
CA LEU A 50 5.30 -9.36 3.13
C LEU A 50 5.29 -10.82 3.57
N HIS A 51 6.31 -11.56 3.19
CA HIS A 51 6.53 -12.95 3.53
C HIS A 51 7.70 -13.13 4.50
N GLU A 52 7.73 -14.25 5.17
CA GLU A 52 8.85 -14.63 6.02
C GLU A 52 10.06 -15.04 5.16
N ALA A 53 11.21 -14.46 5.46
CA ALA A 53 12.45 -14.81 4.79
C ALA A 53 12.95 -16.20 5.19
N GLY A 54 13.57 -16.91 4.25
CA GLY A 54 14.17 -18.22 4.51
C GLY A 54 13.21 -19.40 4.46
N VAL A 55 11.91 -19.16 4.19
CA VAL A 55 10.92 -20.24 4.01
C VAL A 55 10.25 -20.16 2.63
N PRO A 56 9.74 -21.28 2.08
CA PRO A 56 9.00 -21.24 0.81
C PRO A 56 7.79 -20.31 0.87
N VAL A 57 7.61 -19.51 -0.17
CA VAL A 57 6.48 -18.56 -0.28
C VAL A 57 5.16 -19.34 -0.33
N LYS A 58 4.25 -18.97 0.55
CA LYS A 58 2.84 -19.35 0.49
C LYS A 58 2.02 -18.09 0.24
N LYS A 59 1.34 -18.02 -0.91
CA LYS A 59 0.56 -16.84 -1.31
C LYS A 59 -0.62 -16.51 -0.38
N ASP A 60 -1.07 -17.46 0.39
CA ASP A 60 -2.11 -17.34 1.43
C ASP A 60 -1.55 -17.06 2.84
N ARG A 61 -0.22 -16.82 2.96
CA ARG A 61 0.45 -16.50 4.22
C ARG A 61 1.37 -15.28 4.04
N PHE A 62 0.89 -14.13 4.37
CA PHE A 62 1.60 -12.84 4.37
C PHE A 62 1.18 -11.99 5.57
N LEU A 63 1.95 -10.96 5.90
CA LEU A 63 1.65 -10.08 7.02
C LEU A 63 0.51 -9.12 6.68
N VAL A 64 -0.37 -8.91 7.66
CA VAL A 64 -1.45 -7.91 7.63
C VAL A 64 -1.42 -7.08 8.90
N VAL A 65 -1.86 -5.83 8.79
CA VAL A 65 -1.92 -4.86 9.88
C VAL A 65 -3.36 -4.53 10.22
N LYS A 66 -3.62 -4.24 11.50
CA LYS A 66 -4.94 -3.92 12.00
C LYS A 66 -5.12 -2.41 12.18
N ARG A 67 -6.26 -1.89 11.73
CA ARG A 67 -6.63 -0.49 11.95
C ARG A 67 -6.71 -0.20 13.45
N PHE A 68 -6.11 0.91 13.86
CA PHE A 68 -6.07 1.39 15.26
C PHE A 68 -7.47 1.41 15.90
N GLY A 69 -7.57 0.86 17.10
CA GLY A 69 -8.79 0.82 17.90
C GLY A 69 -9.91 -0.09 17.35
N SER A 70 -9.65 -0.83 16.27
CA SER A 70 -10.65 -1.74 15.70
C SER A 70 -10.65 -3.09 16.41
N ASN A 71 -11.84 -3.73 16.45
CA ASN A 71 -11.94 -5.10 16.93
C ASN A 71 -11.25 -6.07 15.95
N PRO A 72 -10.31 -6.92 16.39
CA PRO A 72 -9.60 -7.86 15.52
C PRO A 72 -10.51 -8.91 14.86
N SER A 73 -11.68 -9.18 15.44
CA SER A 73 -12.69 -10.09 14.86
C SER A 73 -13.59 -9.43 13.82
N ALA A 74 -13.50 -8.10 13.65
CA ALA A 74 -14.25 -7.37 12.64
C ALA A 74 -13.43 -7.21 11.34
N LYS A 75 -14.02 -6.53 10.34
CA LYS A 75 -13.30 -6.16 9.11
C LYS A 75 -12.31 -5.03 9.38
N SER A 76 -11.14 -5.36 9.91
CA SER A 76 -10.15 -4.41 10.42
C SER A 76 -8.73 -4.63 9.90
N TRP A 77 -8.49 -5.67 9.13
CA TRP A 77 -7.18 -6.07 8.66
C TRP A 77 -6.94 -5.71 7.20
N GLU A 78 -5.72 -5.38 6.85
CA GLU A 78 -5.31 -5.12 5.46
C GLU A 78 -3.80 -5.34 5.29
N PRO A 79 -3.31 -5.63 4.06
CA PRO A 79 -1.88 -5.57 3.80
C PRO A 79 -1.41 -4.12 3.92
N PRO A 80 -0.15 -3.86 4.33
CA PRO A 80 0.42 -2.51 4.34
C PRO A 80 0.31 -1.87 2.96
N LYS A 81 -0.23 -0.65 2.90
CA LYS A 81 -0.51 0.04 1.64
C LYS A 81 -0.74 1.53 1.86
N GLY A 82 -0.41 2.31 0.88
CA GLY A 82 -0.70 3.74 0.93
C GLY A 82 -0.69 4.42 -0.42
N GLN A 83 -1.12 5.66 -0.40
CA GLN A 83 -1.17 6.51 -1.58
C GLN A 83 0.04 7.44 -1.60
N MET A 84 0.71 7.53 -2.74
CA MET A 84 1.87 8.41 -2.92
C MET A 84 1.47 9.87 -2.72
N GLU A 85 2.19 10.57 -1.88
CA GLU A 85 2.00 12.00 -1.65
C GLU A 85 2.81 12.84 -2.66
N GLY A 86 2.33 14.04 -2.94
CA GLY A 86 2.99 14.95 -3.89
C GLY A 86 4.39 15.35 -3.48
N LYS A 87 4.66 15.46 -2.17
CA LYS A 87 6.01 15.76 -1.66
C LYS A 87 7.05 14.71 -2.01
N ASP A 88 6.62 13.43 -2.13
CA ASP A 88 7.49 12.31 -2.45
C ASP A 88 7.71 12.23 -3.97
N GLY A 89 6.62 12.25 -4.74
CA GLY A 89 6.67 12.07 -6.20
C GLY A 89 7.20 13.28 -6.99
N LEU A 90 7.19 14.50 -6.41
CA LEU A 90 7.66 15.72 -7.07
C LEU A 90 9.05 16.17 -6.61
N ARG A 91 9.67 15.50 -5.63
CA ARG A 91 10.98 15.87 -5.09
C ARG A 91 12.08 15.82 -6.14
N ASP A 92 12.08 14.77 -6.96
CA ASP A 92 12.98 14.63 -8.09
C ASP A 92 12.19 14.25 -9.35
N PRO A 93 12.01 15.19 -10.29
CA PRO A 93 11.27 14.94 -11.53
C PRO A 93 11.91 13.88 -12.45
N LYS A 94 13.19 13.57 -12.26
CA LYS A 94 13.94 12.60 -13.09
C LYS A 94 13.89 11.18 -12.52
N GLN A 95 13.55 11.03 -11.24
CA GLN A 95 13.50 9.72 -10.59
C GLN A 95 12.47 8.80 -11.28
N PRO A 96 12.80 7.56 -11.64
CA PRO A 96 11.84 6.62 -12.23
C PRO A 96 10.60 6.41 -11.35
N ILE A 97 9.41 6.30 -11.96
CA ILE A 97 8.16 6.07 -11.23
C ILE A 97 8.21 4.78 -10.41
N LEU A 98 8.83 3.72 -10.93
CA LEU A 98 8.98 2.47 -10.18
C LEU A 98 9.77 2.68 -8.88
N GLN A 99 10.87 3.42 -8.93
CA GLN A 99 11.66 3.72 -7.73
C GLN A 99 10.86 4.57 -6.72
N LEU A 100 10.09 5.55 -7.20
CA LEU A 100 9.18 6.33 -6.32
C LEU A 100 8.13 5.45 -5.64
N LEU A 101 7.58 4.46 -6.36
CA LEU A 101 6.64 3.48 -5.79
C LEU A 101 7.31 2.56 -4.76
N GLU A 102 8.55 2.13 -5.00
CA GLU A 102 9.36 1.34 -4.06
C GLU A 102 9.62 2.13 -2.76
N GLU A 103 10.06 3.37 -2.86
CA GLU A 103 10.25 4.25 -1.70
C GLU A 103 8.94 4.49 -0.94
N ASN A 104 7.84 4.71 -1.67
CA ASN A 104 6.53 4.90 -1.05
C ASN A 104 6.09 3.65 -0.29
N VAL A 105 6.19 2.45 -0.88
CA VAL A 105 5.77 1.23 -0.20
C VAL A 105 6.65 0.89 0.99
N GLN A 106 7.95 1.15 0.93
CA GLN A 106 8.85 0.99 2.09
C GLN A 106 8.42 1.89 3.25
N ARG A 107 8.11 3.14 2.96
CA ARG A 107 7.62 4.10 3.96
C ARG A 107 6.30 3.66 4.57
N GLU A 108 5.33 3.23 3.75
CA GLU A 108 4.03 2.74 4.23
C GLU A 108 4.18 1.49 5.11
N VAL A 109 5.08 0.57 4.73
CA VAL A 109 5.37 -0.62 5.54
C VAL A 109 5.99 -0.24 6.89
N GLU A 110 6.92 0.72 6.92
CA GLU A 110 7.47 1.21 8.19
C GLU A 110 6.41 1.91 9.05
N GLU A 111 5.60 2.77 8.45
CA GLU A 111 4.57 3.53 9.17
C GLU A 111 3.45 2.63 9.69
N GLU A 112 2.97 1.67 8.90
CA GLU A 112 1.82 0.82 9.21
C GLU A 112 2.19 -0.47 9.94
N ALA A 113 3.26 -1.17 9.53
CA ALA A 113 3.64 -2.46 10.07
C ALA A 113 4.82 -2.41 11.06
N LYS A 114 5.44 -1.25 11.27
CA LYS A 114 6.67 -1.07 12.06
C LYS A 114 7.87 -1.87 11.55
N ILE A 115 7.81 -2.37 10.32
CA ILE A 115 8.91 -3.12 9.69
C ILE A 115 9.82 -2.12 8.99
N LYS A 116 11.10 -2.12 9.36
CA LYS A 116 12.13 -1.19 8.87
C LYS A 116 13.00 -1.81 7.78
N GLU A 117 13.15 -3.12 7.80
CA GLU A 117 13.99 -3.83 6.85
C GLU A 117 13.17 -4.81 6.02
N ILE A 118 13.11 -4.55 4.72
CA ILE A 118 12.47 -5.43 3.74
C ILE A 118 13.56 -6.00 2.85
N LEU A 119 13.66 -7.31 2.78
CA LEU A 119 14.58 -8.00 1.88
C LEU A 119 13.88 -8.24 0.53
N GLN A 120 14.64 -8.13 -0.56
CA GLN A 120 14.18 -8.49 -1.91
C GLN A 120 12.82 -7.88 -2.28
N LEU A 121 12.61 -6.60 -1.95
CA LEU A 121 11.40 -5.90 -2.38
C LEU A 121 11.35 -5.86 -3.91
N ARG A 122 10.23 -6.30 -4.50
CA ARG A 122 10.04 -6.30 -5.95
C ARG A 122 8.61 -5.95 -6.33
N HIS A 123 8.45 -5.24 -7.42
CA HIS A 123 7.15 -5.07 -8.08
C HIS A 123 6.75 -6.40 -8.75
N THR A 124 5.51 -6.84 -8.52
CA THR A 124 5.04 -8.15 -9.01
C THR A 124 4.53 -8.13 -10.46
N GLY A 125 4.36 -6.96 -11.04
CA GLY A 125 3.65 -6.78 -12.30
C GLY A 125 2.13 -6.64 -12.13
N LEU A 126 1.58 -6.97 -10.98
CA LEU A 126 0.14 -6.85 -10.71
C LEU A 126 -0.24 -5.39 -10.43
N VAL A 127 -1.28 -4.93 -11.10
CA VAL A 127 -1.83 -3.58 -10.95
C VAL A 127 -3.35 -3.66 -10.84
N LEU A 128 -3.90 -3.14 -9.77
CA LEU A 128 -5.34 -2.97 -9.61
C LEU A 128 -5.72 -1.53 -9.98
N GLN A 129 -6.32 -1.35 -11.16
CA GLN A 129 -6.81 -0.05 -11.62
C GLN A 129 -8.29 0.13 -11.29
N SER A 130 -8.64 1.32 -10.86
CA SER A 130 -10.03 1.69 -10.60
C SER A 130 -10.34 3.11 -11.07
N GLN A 131 -11.61 3.33 -11.30
CA GLN A 131 -12.21 4.63 -11.53
C GLN A 131 -13.23 4.89 -10.42
N GLU A 132 -13.10 6.02 -9.75
CA GLU A 132 -13.98 6.40 -8.64
C GLU A 132 -15.12 7.28 -9.16
N LYS A 133 -16.34 7.05 -8.70
CA LYS A 133 -17.54 7.76 -9.19
C LYS A 133 -17.52 9.28 -8.97
N ASP A 134 -16.84 9.71 -7.90
CA ASP A 134 -16.79 11.11 -7.48
C ASP A 134 -15.69 11.91 -8.19
N TYR A 135 -15.01 11.30 -9.17
CA TYR A 135 -13.92 11.91 -9.92
C TYR A 135 -14.22 11.96 -11.41
N PRO A 136 -13.56 12.87 -12.17
CA PRO A 136 -13.70 12.93 -13.63
C PRO A 136 -13.44 11.57 -14.29
N SER A 137 -14.12 11.30 -15.41
CA SER A 137 -14.04 10.02 -16.10
C SER A 137 -12.66 9.67 -16.67
N ASN A 138 -11.75 10.63 -16.74
CA ASN A 138 -10.35 10.44 -17.12
C ASN A 138 -9.39 10.33 -15.92
N HIS A 139 -9.91 10.26 -14.69
CA HIS A 139 -9.11 10.08 -13.47
C HIS A 139 -9.18 8.64 -12.99
N PHE A 140 -8.03 8.04 -12.78
CA PHE A 140 -7.86 6.65 -12.37
C PHE A 140 -7.00 6.56 -11.11
N PHE A 141 -7.15 5.45 -10.40
CA PHE A 141 -6.35 5.10 -9.24
C PHE A 141 -5.72 3.73 -9.47
N GLN A 142 -4.42 3.61 -9.33
CA GLN A 142 -3.71 2.34 -9.47
C GLN A 142 -3.02 1.95 -8.17
N TYR A 143 -3.30 0.72 -7.71
CA TYR A 143 -2.48 0.02 -6.73
C TYR A 143 -1.46 -0.83 -7.46
N HIS A 144 -0.19 -0.50 -7.29
CA HIS A 144 0.93 -1.32 -7.70
C HIS A 144 1.28 -2.29 -6.59
N VAL A 145 1.31 -3.58 -6.90
CA VAL A 145 1.52 -4.64 -5.93
C VAL A 145 2.98 -5.02 -5.85
N PHE A 146 3.52 -4.97 -4.64
CA PHE A 146 4.87 -5.39 -4.31
C PHE A 146 4.86 -6.65 -3.47
N GLN A 147 5.93 -7.42 -3.57
CA GLN A 147 6.27 -8.52 -2.70
C GLN A 147 7.60 -8.24 -2.04
N GLY A 148 7.70 -8.53 -0.74
CA GLY A 148 8.94 -8.40 0.01
C GLY A 148 9.08 -9.50 1.03
N PHE A 149 10.29 -9.68 1.56
CA PHE A 149 10.59 -10.65 2.59
C PHE A 149 11.10 -9.97 3.85
N VAL A 150 10.74 -10.51 5.00
CA VAL A 150 11.10 -9.96 6.31
C VAL A 150 11.67 -11.08 7.16
N THR A 151 12.77 -10.82 7.85
CA THR A 151 13.35 -11.82 8.77
C THR A 151 12.45 -12.09 9.96
N PRO A 152 12.46 -13.30 10.54
CA PRO A 152 11.73 -13.58 11.78
C PRO A 152 12.07 -12.61 12.91
N GLN A 153 13.33 -12.16 12.99
CA GLN A 153 13.79 -11.21 14.00
C GLN A 153 13.13 -9.84 13.83
N GLU A 154 13.04 -9.34 12.60
CA GLU A 154 12.40 -8.06 12.32
C GLU A 154 10.88 -8.12 12.56
N ILE A 155 10.24 -9.24 12.24
CA ILE A 155 8.81 -9.47 12.55
C ILE A 155 8.59 -9.44 14.06
N ALA A 156 9.42 -10.14 14.84
CA ALA A 156 9.36 -10.14 16.30
C ALA A 156 9.58 -8.72 16.86
N ARG A 157 10.58 -7.99 16.36
CA ARG A 157 10.85 -6.60 16.77
C ARG A 157 9.63 -5.69 16.51
N ALA A 158 9.00 -5.81 15.34
CA ALA A 158 7.82 -5.02 14.99
C ALA A 158 6.63 -5.34 15.91
N ALA A 159 6.41 -6.63 16.22
CA ALA A 159 5.37 -7.07 17.15
C ALA A 159 5.63 -6.54 18.58
N ASP A 160 6.88 -6.59 19.04
CA ASP A 160 7.28 -6.03 20.34
C ASP A 160 7.10 -4.51 20.39
N GLU A 161 7.35 -3.79 19.27
CA GLU A 161 7.10 -2.35 19.19
C GLU A 161 5.61 -2.04 19.34
N PHE A 162 4.71 -2.78 18.67
CA PHE A 162 3.26 -2.63 18.88
C PHE A 162 2.87 -2.91 20.33
N LYS A 163 3.36 -4.00 20.93
CA LYS A 163 3.10 -4.31 22.34
C LYS A 163 3.56 -3.20 23.26
N TRP A 164 4.78 -2.70 23.05
CA TRP A 164 5.30 -1.59 23.84
C TRP A 164 4.43 -0.34 23.73
N LEU A 165 3.97 -0.02 22.51
CA LEU A 165 3.08 1.12 22.26
C LEU A 165 1.72 0.96 22.94
N HIS A 166 1.17 -0.26 23.03
CA HIS A 166 -0.04 -0.54 23.80
C HIS A 166 0.16 -0.31 25.30
N ASP A 167 1.31 -0.70 25.83
CA ASP A 167 1.65 -0.51 27.24
C ASP A 167 1.99 0.96 27.56
N HIS A 168 2.24 1.81 26.54
CA HIS A 168 2.65 3.20 26.67
C HIS A 168 1.75 4.17 25.87
N PRO A 169 0.46 4.34 26.23
CA PRO A 169 -0.49 5.12 25.45
C PRO A 169 -0.07 6.59 25.25
N LYS A 170 0.64 7.19 26.22
CA LYS A 170 1.19 8.54 26.05
C LYS A 170 2.27 8.64 24.97
N ALA A 171 3.06 7.59 24.76
CA ALA A 171 4.01 7.53 23.66
C ALA A 171 3.29 7.43 22.33
N TRP A 172 2.25 6.57 22.26
CA TRP A 172 1.37 6.46 21.10
C TRP A 172 0.76 7.80 20.70
N GLU A 173 0.19 8.55 21.63
CA GLU A 173 -0.43 9.85 21.37
C GLU A 173 0.52 10.90 20.81
N ARG A 174 1.82 10.81 21.15
CA ARG A 174 2.88 11.72 20.67
C ARG A 174 3.38 11.38 19.26
N MET A 175 3.08 10.18 18.76
CA MET A 175 3.49 9.81 17.41
C MET A 175 2.73 10.62 16.37
N ARG A 176 3.33 10.83 15.21
CA ARG A 176 2.64 11.40 14.06
C ARG A 176 1.42 10.56 13.68
N LYS A 177 0.37 11.21 13.19
CA LYS A 177 -0.91 10.56 12.88
C LYS A 177 -0.76 9.39 11.89
N ASP A 178 0.07 9.54 10.87
CA ASP A 178 0.39 8.53 9.87
C ASP A 178 1.07 7.27 10.49
N LYS A 179 1.89 7.44 11.53
CA LYS A 179 2.55 6.33 12.23
C LYS A 179 1.68 5.61 13.28
N ARG A 180 0.45 6.07 13.52
CA ARG A 180 -0.48 5.47 14.50
C ARG A 180 -1.82 5.04 13.91
N GLU A 181 -1.85 4.82 12.61
CA GLU A 181 -3.06 4.33 11.93
C GLU A 181 -3.33 2.85 12.18
N LYS A 182 -2.29 2.09 12.50
CA LYS A 182 -2.34 0.65 12.79
C LYS A 182 -1.79 0.36 14.17
N ASP A 183 -2.33 -0.65 14.84
CA ASP A 183 -1.96 -1.00 16.21
C ASP A 183 -1.67 -2.48 16.43
N ASP A 184 -1.67 -3.29 15.36
CA ASP A 184 -1.37 -4.72 15.46
C ASP A 184 -0.89 -5.29 14.12
N LEU A 185 -0.15 -6.40 14.20
CA LEU A 185 0.43 -7.13 13.08
C LEU A 185 0.18 -8.64 13.26
N THR A 186 -0.27 -9.31 12.20
CA THR A 186 -0.46 -10.77 12.23
C THR A 186 -0.28 -11.39 10.85
N TRP A 187 -0.21 -12.71 10.80
CA TRP A 187 -0.27 -13.46 9.55
C TRP A 187 -1.70 -13.53 9.02
N PHE A 188 -1.87 -13.26 7.74
CA PHE A 188 -3.13 -13.48 7.05
C PHE A 188 -3.54 -14.95 7.13
N SER A 189 -4.82 -15.17 7.37
CA SER A 189 -5.48 -16.47 7.33
C SER A 189 -6.80 -16.34 6.60
N PRO A 190 -7.02 -17.05 5.48
CA PRO A 190 -8.25 -16.94 4.68
C PRO A 190 -9.53 -17.15 5.48
N THR A 191 -9.47 -17.97 6.54
CA THR A 191 -10.63 -18.34 7.36
C THR A 191 -10.86 -17.43 8.57
N LYS A 192 -9.80 -16.79 9.08
CA LYS A 192 -9.84 -16.01 10.34
C LYS A 192 -9.74 -14.52 10.13
N THR A 193 -8.96 -14.08 9.14
CA THR A 193 -8.66 -12.67 8.93
C THR A 193 -9.77 -12.00 8.11
N LYS A 194 -10.48 -11.04 8.71
CA LYS A 194 -11.51 -10.27 8.02
C LYS A 194 -10.93 -8.97 7.48
N MET A 195 -10.88 -8.87 6.17
CA MET A 195 -10.26 -7.74 5.48
C MET A 195 -11.17 -6.52 5.48
N MET A 196 -10.54 -5.35 5.71
CA MET A 196 -11.23 -4.07 5.69
C MET A 196 -11.22 -3.42 4.31
N GLY A 197 -12.17 -2.49 4.13
CA GLY A 197 -12.22 -1.62 2.98
C GLY A 197 -12.62 -2.32 1.68
N ARG A 198 -12.64 -1.51 0.62
CA ARG A 198 -13.05 -1.95 -0.73
C ARG A 198 -11.91 -2.64 -1.48
N TRP A 199 -10.68 -2.15 -1.30
CA TRP A 199 -9.54 -2.54 -2.15
C TRP A 199 -8.77 -3.74 -1.62
N SER A 200 -8.65 -3.89 -0.30
CA SER A 200 -7.85 -4.97 0.30
C SER A 200 -8.34 -6.37 -0.10
N PRO A 201 -9.65 -6.67 -0.12
CA PRO A 201 -10.12 -7.97 -0.63
C PRO A 201 -9.75 -8.21 -2.09
N SER A 202 -9.90 -7.20 -2.96
CA SER A 202 -9.58 -7.32 -4.39
C SER A 202 -8.08 -7.51 -4.63
N LEU A 203 -7.23 -6.79 -3.92
CA LEU A 203 -5.77 -6.93 -3.97
C LEU A 203 -5.33 -8.34 -3.56
N ILE A 204 -5.93 -8.90 -2.49
CA ILE A 204 -5.61 -10.24 -2.01
C ILE A 204 -6.04 -11.31 -3.01
N VAL A 205 -7.28 -11.22 -3.54
CA VAL A 205 -7.76 -12.15 -4.56
C VAL A 205 -6.86 -12.13 -5.79
N MET A 206 -6.48 -10.94 -6.25
CA MET A 206 -5.57 -10.78 -7.38
C MET A 206 -4.19 -11.37 -7.10
N TYR A 207 -3.60 -11.09 -5.93
CA TYR A 207 -2.30 -11.61 -5.53
C TYR A 207 -2.28 -13.13 -5.37
N MET A 208 -3.29 -13.71 -4.71
CA MET A 208 -3.39 -15.16 -4.52
C MET A 208 -3.70 -15.91 -5.82
N GLY A 209 -4.43 -15.28 -6.74
CA GLY A 209 -4.79 -15.87 -8.04
C GLY A 209 -3.68 -15.84 -9.10
N ASP A 210 -2.65 -15.03 -8.89
CA ASP A 210 -1.52 -14.93 -9.81
C ASP A 210 -0.67 -16.22 -9.78
N LYS A 211 -0.44 -16.81 -10.96
CA LYS A 211 0.33 -18.07 -11.12
C LYS A 211 1.80 -17.83 -11.50
N SER A 212 2.22 -16.57 -11.66
CA SER A 212 3.53 -16.19 -12.18
C SER A 212 4.64 -16.04 -11.11
N VAL A 213 4.32 -16.29 -9.84
CA VAL A 213 5.26 -16.17 -8.70
C VAL A 213 5.44 -17.48 -8.00
#